data_19573315369faf0019dd5ea837bc4580
#
_entry.id   19573315369faf0019dd5ea837bc4580
#
_cell.length_a   1.000
_cell.length_b   1.000
_cell.length_c   1.000
_cell.angle_alpha   90.00
_cell.angle_beta   90.00
_cell.angle_gamma   90.00
#
_symmetry.space_group_name_H-M   'P 1'
#
loop_
_entity.id
_entity.type
_entity.pdbx_description
1 polymer ?
#
loop_
_entity_poly.entity_id
_entity_poly.type
_entity_poly.pdbx_seq_one_letter_code
_entity_poly.pdbx_strand_id
1 'polypeptide(L)'
;MKSFFKDIFLTITFFFFIGSICAQSTAVERPRLVVGIMIDGLQQKHLDLLSGYFDPGGFKKITNQGVNLKNLSYNIVSAGNSSDIATVMTGSVPFYHGVVGDKYFNRINDRVQSIIWDDQEIGIGTTETVSAHNLLSSTVLDELTLAFPNKAKSYVVAIDPEEAVMLGGHTAKSVAWIDDVYMKWVTTGYYREGLNRMADEMNVNGGFKTLSTRVWKPLYAIQTYLAASKNSNLAAFEYHPAEKKSKNSSVTILKNTPAANSLVVDLGLKIIEQEKLGADNVPDMIMLQFTVRTPHEKFFSLQSAEKEDMYLRLDKEIQYLLQQIDTKVGLDKTLVFMFGNQTDVHSPTELGENNIPAGYFSANRSMALVNSYLMALYGQEGWITGYYGKNIFLNKQKIEEKKLNFKEVQQAVCDFMLDFEGVQSASPTWQVLGVGGNSQSEMARLRNSVHKNSAGDVIITLLPGWLEVDEKLNPVGESNAIVSYSPFYFYGWQLKPQVVTTPYQVTDIAPTLSRILNIPMPNACIGKPIVEFTTFP
;
A
#
# COMPACT_ATOMS: atom_id res chain seq x y z
N MET A 1 29.78 17.51 71.20
CA MET A 1 29.64 18.32 69.98
C MET A 1 30.38 17.78 68.75
N LYS A 2 31.63 17.40 68.83
CA LYS A 2 32.38 16.86 67.65
C LYS A 2 31.87 15.51 67.12
N SER A 3 31.25 14.65 67.93
CA SER A 3 30.67 13.38 67.52
C SER A 3 29.36 13.59 66.74
N PHE A 4 28.51 14.48 67.22
CA PHE A 4 27.21 14.75 66.63
C PHE A 4 27.30 15.33 65.18
N PHE A 5 28.32 16.14 64.90
CA PHE A 5 28.55 16.68 63.56
C PHE A 5 29.09 15.62 62.58
N LYS A 6 29.78 14.62 63.04
CA LYS A 6 30.35 13.54 62.21
C LYS A 6 29.22 12.62 61.72
N ASP A 7 28.25 12.31 62.55
CA ASP A 7 27.12 11.45 62.23
C ASP A 7 26.13 12.16 61.28
N ILE A 8 25.92 13.48 61.43
CA ILE A 8 25.10 14.29 60.52
C ILE A 8 25.76 14.40 59.14
N PHE A 9 27.11 14.55 59.09
CA PHE A 9 27.82 14.64 57.81
C PHE A 9 27.80 13.26 57.08
N LEU A 10 27.90 12.15 57.80
CA LEU A 10 27.81 10.80 57.21
C LEU A 10 26.39 10.51 56.71
N THR A 11 25.36 10.93 57.40
CA THR A 11 23.96 10.73 57.02
C THR A 11 23.60 11.57 55.77
N ILE A 12 24.07 12.81 55.67
CA ILE A 12 23.86 13.69 54.51
C ILE A 12 24.61 13.12 53.28
N THR A 13 25.83 12.62 53.45
CA THR A 13 26.59 12.01 52.34
C THR A 13 25.94 10.71 51.83
N PHE A 14 25.34 9.93 52.74
CA PHE A 14 24.59 8.71 52.36
C PHE A 14 23.29 9.03 51.63
N PHE A 15 22.58 10.09 51.99
CA PHE A 15 21.39 10.55 51.27
C PHE A 15 21.73 11.11 49.88
N PHE A 16 22.87 11.78 49.69
CA PHE A 16 23.32 12.22 48.37
C PHE A 16 23.72 11.07 47.46
N PHE A 17 24.26 9.96 48.00
CA PHE A 17 24.60 8.77 47.20
C PHE A 17 23.36 7.95 46.80
N ILE A 18 22.30 7.90 47.62
CA ILE A 18 21.04 7.24 47.27
C ILE A 18 20.25 8.05 46.22
N GLY A 19 20.31 9.39 46.25
CA GLY A 19 19.69 10.26 45.27
C GLY A 19 20.29 10.15 43.86
N SER A 20 21.55 9.72 43.74
CA SER A 20 22.21 9.55 42.45
C SER A 20 21.92 8.20 41.77
N ILE A 21 21.33 7.24 42.49
CA ILE A 21 21.00 5.90 41.93
C ILE A 21 19.58 5.88 41.31
N CYS A 22 18.71 6.84 41.64
CA CYS A 22 17.34 6.91 41.11
C CYS A 22 17.16 7.66 39.78
N ALA A 23 18.22 8.14 39.15
CA ALA A 23 18.15 8.94 37.92
C ALA A 23 18.75 8.25 36.70
N GLN A 24 18.87 6.93 36.67
CA GLN A 24 18.97 6.22 35.41
C GLN A 24 17.55 6.04 34.85
N SER A 25 17.03 7.07 34.19
CA SER A 25 16.00 6.82 33.19
C SER A 25 16.63 5.88 32.17
N THR A 26 16.22 4.60 32.17
CA THR A 26 16.54 3.71 31.08
C THR A 26 15.98 4.39 29.83
N ALA A 27 16.87 5.01 29.06
CA ALA A 27 16.46 5.59 27.78
C ALA A 27 15.78 4.47 27.00
N VAL A 28 14.53 4.69 26.63
CA VAL A 28 13.79 3.70 25.83
C VAL A 28 14.59 3.47 24.56
N GLU A 29 15.08 2.25 24.39
CA GLU A 29 15.86 1.89 23.22
C GLU A 29 14.95 1.83 22.00
N ARG A 30 15.32 2.51 20.92
CA ARG A 30 14.57 2.66 19.68
C ARG A 30 15.47 2.42 18.48
N PRO A 31 14.95 1.92 17.36
CA PRO A 31 15.71 1.94 16.10
C PRO A 31 16.02 3.39 15.73
N ARG A 32 17.23 3.65 15.23
CA ARG A 32 17.63 4.98 14.75
C ARG A 32 17.09 5.27 13.35
N LEU A 33 16.92 4.22 12.56
CA LEU A 33 16.35 4.29 11.22
C LEU A 33 15.25 3.24 11.08
N VAL A 34 14.13 3.65 10.50
CA VAL A 34 13.07 2.74 10.03
C VAL A 34 13.04 2.78 8.52
N VAL A 35 13.15 1.62 7.88
CA VAL A 35 13.04 1.46 6.43
C VAL A 35 11.80 0.63 6.12
N GLY A 36 10.78 1.27 5.57
CA GLY A 36 9.59 0.57 5.08
C GLY A 36 9.75 0.24 3.60
N ILE A 37 9.59 -1.02 3.26
CA ILE A 37 9.65 -1.56 1.90
C ILE A 37 8.24 -2.02 1.52
N MET A 38 7.57 -1.25 0.69
CA MET A 38 6.31 -1.65 0.06
C MET A 38 6.60 -2.20 -1.33
N ILE A 39 6.05 -3.37 -1.66
CA ILE A 39 6.26 -3.97 -3.00
C ILE A 39 4.89 -4.26 -3.62
N ASP A 40 4.55 -3.49 -4.65
CA ASP A 40 3.33 -3.71 -5.41
C ASP A 40 3.39 -5.02 -6.19
N GLY A 41 2.39 -5.87 -5.99
CA GLY A 41 2.31 -7.19 -6.59
C GLY A 41 3.06 -8.29 -5.85
N LEU A 42 3.60 -8.05 -4.64
CA LEU A 42 4.29 -9.07 -3.85
C LEU A 42 3.34 -10.15 -3.38
N GLN A 43 3.67 -11.41 -3.68
CA GLN A 43 2.90 -12.58 -3.25
C GLN A 43 3.77 -13.58 -2.51
N GLN A 44 3.26 -14.12 -1.39
CA GLN A 44 3.98 -15.14 -0.61
C GLN A 44 4.31 -16.37 -1.45
N LYS A 45 3.37 -16.83 -2.27
CA LYS A 45 3.57 -17.99 -3.15
C LYS A 45 4.75 -17.81 -4.12
N HIS A 46 5.00 -16.57 -4.60
CA HIS A 46 6.13 -16.29 -5.48
C HIS A 46 7.45 -16.26 -4.72
N LEU A 47 7.46 -15.70 -3.50
CA LEU A 47 8.63 -15.76 -2.63
C LEU A 47 9.02 -17.21 -2.33
N ASP A 48 8.04 -18.08 -2.04
CA ASP A 48 8.28 -19.49 -1.74
C ASP A 48 8.79 -20.25 -2.97
N LEU A 49 8.16 -20.07 -4.13
CA LEU A 49 8.54 -20.73 -5.39
C LEU A 49 9.94 -20.34 -5.87
N LEU A 50 10.29 -19.06 -5.73
CA LEU A 50 11.57 -18.52 -6.17
C LEU A 50 12.66 -18.56 -5.09
N SER A 51 12.35 -19.07 -3.91
CA SER A 51 13.28 -19.08 -2.77
C SER A 51 14.62 -19.76 -3.09
N GLY A 52 14.62 -20.78 -3.96
CA GLY A 52 15.84 -21.46 -4.42
C GLY A 52 16.78 -20.56 -5.24
N TYR A 53 16.24 -19.55 -5.91
CA TYR A 53 16.96 -18.68 -6.86
C TYR A 53 17.42 -17.36 -6.26
N PHE A 54 16.92 -16.98 -5.09
CA PHE A 54 17.31 -15.74 -4.41
C PHE A 54 18.69 -15.80 -3.81
N ASP A 55 19.37 -14.66 -3.81
CA ASP A 55 20.66 -14.50 -3.16
C ASP A 55 20.52 -14.50 -1.61
N PRO A 56 21.51 -14.96 -0.85
CA PRO A 56 21.42 -14.99 0.61
C PRO A 56 21.23 -13.62 1.28
N GLY A 57 21.61 -12.54 0.62
CA GLY A 57 21.59 -11.18 1.16
C GLY A 57 20.33 -10.38 0.84
N GLY A 58 19.47 -10.87 -0.07
CA GLY A 58 18.26 -10.21 -0.52
C GLY A 58 17.01 -10.68 0.24
N PHE A 59 15.98 -11.13 -0.47
CA PHE A 59 14.75 -11.64 0.13
C PHE A 59 15.01 -12.72 1.19
N LYS A 60 15.93 -13.65 0.93
CA LYS A 60 16.29 -14.69 1.90
C LYS A 60 16.76 -14.13 3.24
N LYS A 61 17.46 -13.02 3.25
CA LYS A 61 17.92 -12.39 4.49
C LYS A 61 16.72 -11.92 5.33
N ILE A 62 15.75 -11.26 4.70
CA ILE A 62 14.54 -10.79 5.38
C ILE A 62 13.66 -11.97 5.82
N THR A 63 13.39 -12.92 4.91
CA THR A 63 12.44 -14.01 5.16
C THR A 63 12.95 -15.04 6.17
N ASN A 64 14.27 -15.32 6.18
CA ASN A 64 14.85 -16.36 7.03
C ASN A 64 15.44 -15.82 8.34
N GLN A 65 15.84 -14.55 8.38
CA GLN A 65 16.47 -13.93 9.55
C GLN A 65 15.56 -12.89 10.22
N GLY A 66 14.41 -12.61 9.65
CA GLY A 66 13.41 -11.69 10.20
C GLY A 66 12.28 -12.39 10.93
N VAL A 67 11.28 -11.60 11.32
CA VAL A 67 10.01 -12.06 11.85
C VAL A 67 8.99 -12.10 10.71
N ASN A 68 8.45 -13.28 10.44
CA ASN A 68 7.43 -13.52 9.42
C ASN A 68 6.03 -13.56 10.07
N LEU A 69 5.15 -12.64 9.73
CA LEU A 69 3.75 -12.65 10.14
C LEU A 69 2.93 -13.51 9.14
N LYS A 70 2.98 -14.83 9.30
CA LYS A 70 2.45 -15.79 8.33
C LYS A 70 0.94 -15.68 8.09
N ASN A 71 0.17 -15.30 9.11
CA ASN A 71 -1.28 -15.24 9.07
C ASN A 71 -1.79 -13.80 9.23
N LEU A 72 -1.11 -12.84 8.59
CA LEU A 72 -1.56 -11.46 8.53
C LEU A 72 -2.58 -11.30 7.40
N SER A 73 -3.76 -10.79 7.71
CA SER A 73 -4.86 -10.66 6.74
C SER A 73 -5.41 -9.23 6.69
N TYR A 74 -5.95 -8.88 5.53
CA TYR A 74 -6.75 -7.68 5.37
C TYR A 74 -8.18 -7.90 5.85
N ASN A 75 -8.71 -6.97 6.64
CA ASN A 75 -10.10 -6.94 7.10
C ASN A 75 -10.97 -6.00 6.28
N ILE A 76 -10.54 -5.73 5.06
CA ILE A 76 -11.22 -4.92 4.04
C ILE A 76 -11.30 -5.71 2.73
N VAL A 77 -12.17 -5.26 1.85
CA VAL A 77 -12.18 -5.66 0.44
C VAL A 77 -11.35 -4.63 -0.32
N SER A 78 -10.25 -5.04 -0.95
CA SER A 78 -9.37 -4.10 -1.66
C SER A 78 -10.08 -3.47 -2.86
N ALA A 79 -9.81 -2.19 -3.06
CA ALA A 79 -10.22 -1.44 -4.25
C ALA A 79 -9.05 -0.62 -4.82
N GLY A 80 -7.82 -1.01 -4.49
CA GLY A 80 -6.60 -0.40 -5.00
C GLY A 80 -5.51 -0.23 -3.94
N ASN A 81 -4.31 0.09 -4.39
CA ASN A 81 -3.12 0.21 -3.54
C ASN A 81 -3.28 1.29 -2.46
N SER A 82 -3.95 2.41 -2.78
CA SER A 82 -4.18 3.49 -1.82
C SER A 82 -4.91 3.03 -0.56
N SER A 83 -5.98 2.23 -0.70
CA SER A 83 -6.73 1.73 0.46
C SER A 83 -5.93 0.73 1.29
N ASP A 84 -5.15 -0.13 0.64
CA ASP A 84 -4.32 -1.13 1.30
C ASP A 84 -3.20 -0.46 2.10
N ILE A 85 -2.46 0.47 1.49
CA ILE A 85 -1.38 1.21 2.14
C ILE A 85 -1.91 2.08 3.28
N ALA A 86 -3.00 2.83 3.04
CA ALA A 86 -3.62 3.64 4.09
C ALA A 86 -4.02 2.79 5.29
N THR A 87 -4.56 1.58 5.07
CA THR A 87 -4.93 0.64 6.14
C THR A 87 -3.70 0.21 6.96
N VAL A 88 -2.57 -0.12 6.31
CA VAL A 88 -1.32 -0.48 6.98
C VAL A 88 -0.74 0.70 7.75
N MET A 89 -0.67 1.89 7.13
CA MET A 89 0.02 3.06 7.69
C MET A 89 -0.77 3.78 8.78
N THR A 90 -2.11 3.66 8.78
CA THR A 90 -2.98 4.28 9.80
C THR A 90 -3.40 3.31 10.90
N GLY A 91 -3.29 1.98 10.68
CA GLY A 91 -3.87 0.98 11.58
C GLY A 91 -5.41 1.06 11.64
N SER A 92 -6.03 1.59 10.60
CA SER A 92 -7.46 1.82 10.49
C SER A 92 -8.01 1.22 9.19
N VAL A 93 -9.28 1.47 8.89
CA VAL A 93 -9.96 0.96 7.69
C VAL A 93 -10.63 2.11 6.93
N PRO A 94 -10.95 1.96 5.62
CA PRO A 94 -11.60 2.98 4.79
C PRO A 94 -12.79 3.66 5.46
N PHE A 95 -13.57 2.94 6.24
CA PHE A 95 -14.69 3.51 6.99
C PHE A 95 -14.31 4.70 7.87
N TYR A 96 -13.11 4.70 8.43
CA TYR A 96 -12.59 5.78 9.28
C TYR A 96 -11.58 6.68 8.56
N HIS A 97 -10.61 6.10 7.84
CA HIS A 97 -9.57 6.89 7.19
C HIS A 97 -9.98 7.47 5.82
N GLY A 98 -11.15 7.12 5.25
CA GLY A 98 -11.73 7.77 4.07
C GLY A 98 -11.22 7.27 2.72
N VAL A 99 -10.08 6.58 2.66
CA VAL A 99 -9.47 6.11 1.41
C VAL A 99 -10.09 4.77 1.01
N VAL A 100 -11.07 4.82 0.11
CA VAL A 100 -11.87 3.64 -0.30
C VAL A 100 -11.26 2.87 -1.47
N GLY A 101 -10.21 3.39 -2.09
CA GLY A 101 -9.52 2.84 -3.26
C GLY A 101 -8.67 3.91 -3.90
N ASP A 102 -8.05 3.64 -5.05
CA ASP A 102 -7.26 4.63 -5.80
C ASP A 102 -8.15 5.73 -6.40
N LYS A 103 -9.42 5.42 -6.62
CA LYS A 103 -10.43 6.34 -7.14
C LYS A 103 -11.75 6.17 -6.39
N TYR A 104 -12.58 7.17 -6.47
CA TYR A 104 -13.96 7.15 -5.95
C TYR A 104 -14.90 7.91 -6.89
N PHE A 105 -16.19 7.63 -6.79
CA PHE A 105 -17.22 8.40 -7.52
C PHE A 105 -17.60 9.62 -6.69
N ASN A 106 -17.34 10.80 -7.25
CA ASN A 106 -17.71 12.07 -6.63
C ASN A 106 -19.13 12.45 -7.04
N ARG A 107 -20.06 12.43 -6.08
CA ARG A 107 -21.48 12.73 -6.30
C ARG A 107 -21.78 14.21 -6.60
N ILE A 108 -20.81 15.11 -6.38
CA ILE A 108 -21.02 16.55 -6.63
C ILE A 108 -20.93 16.85 -8.12
N ASN A 109 -20.02 16.17 -8.80
CA ASN A 109 -19.78 16.38 -10.23
C ASN A 109 -20.07 15.13 -11.10
N ASP A 110 -20.62 14.08 -10.50
CA ASP A 110 -20.95 12.79 -11.13
C ASP A 110 -19.78 12.18 -11.93
N ARG A 111 -18.57 12.23 -11.37
CA ARG A 111 -17.36 11.74 -12.03
C ARG A 111 -16.53 10.86 -11.10
N VAL A 112 -15.83 9.90 -11.69
CA VAL A 112 -14.78 9.14 -11.01
C VAL A 112 -13.53 10.03 -10.90
N GLN A 113 -13.03 10.18 -9.67
CA GLN A 113 -11.87 11.00 -9.32
C GLN A 113 -10.80 10.18 -8.62
N SER A 114 -9.52 10.52 -8.82
CA SER A 114 -8.44 9.97 -8.01
C SER A 114 -8.60 10.39 -6.55
N ILE A 115 -8.31 9.47 -5.63
CA ILE A 115 -8.40 9.72 -4.18
C ILE A 115 -7.34 10.72 -3.71
N ILE A 116 -6.24 10.84 -4.41
CA ILE A 116 -5.15 11.78 -4.12
C ILE A 116 -5.28 13.12 -4.83
N TRP A 117 -6.27 13.28 -5.74
CA TRP A 117 -6.45 14.53 -6.46
C TRP A 117 -6.81 15.68 -5.53
N ASP A 118 -6.12 16.82 -5.69
CA ASP A 118 -6.30 18.04 -4.92
C ASP A 118 -6.02 19.27 -5.79
N ASP A 119 -7.05 20.03 -6.13
CA ASP A 119 -6.97 21.23 -6.98
C ASP A 119 -6.39 22.45 -6.27
N GLN A 120 -6.18 22.39 -4.97
CA GLN A 120 -5.54 23.44 -4.18
C GLN A 120 -4.02 23.37 -4.26
N GLU A 121 -3.46 22.24 -4.70
CA GLU A 121 -2.03 22.00 -4.73
C GLU A 121 -1.42 22.29 -6.11
N ILE A 122 -0.13 22.56 -6.11
CA ILE A 122 0.65 22.81 -7.32
C ILE A 122 1.71 21.72 -7.49
N GLY A 123 1.75 21.12 -8.69
CA GLY A 123 2.80 20.18 -9.06
C GLY A 123 4.17 20.83 -9.16
N ILE A 124 5.19 20.17 -8.61
CA ILE A 124 6.61 20.58 -8.73
C ILE A 124 7.30 19.63 -9.70
N GLY A 125 7.53 20.11 -10.91
CA GLY A 125 8.09 19.31 -11.99
C GLY A 125 7.06 18.46 -12.75
N THR A 126 5.79 18.53 -12.39
CA THR A 126 4.66 17.79 -12.98
C THR A 126 3.45 18.69 -13.15
N THR A 127 2.48 18.25 -13.92
CA THR A 127 1.13 18.85 -13.99
C THR A 127 0.14 18.17 -13.04
N GLU A 128 0.55 17.12 -12.35
CA GLU A 128 -0.29 16.45 -11.35
C GLU A 128 -0.45 17.32 -10.11
N THR A 129 -1.68 17.38 -9.61
CA THR A 129 -2.06 18.14 -8.42
C THR A 129 -2.60 17.14 -7.40
N VAL A 130 -1.74 16.67 -6.51
CA VAL A 130 -2.05 15.59 -5.59
C VAL A 130 -1.61 15.89 -4.16
N SER A 131 -2.38 15.37 -3.21
CA SER A 131 -2.07 15.45 -1.77
C SER A 131 -2.71 14.31 -0.98
N ALA A 132 -2.41 14.24 0.31
CA ALA A 132 -3.08 13.36 1.25
C ALA A 132 -4.39 13.93 1.82
N HIS A 133 -4.98 14.98 1.25
CA HIS A 133 -6.14 15.69 1.79
C HIS A 133 -7.33 14.77 2.10
N ASN A 134 -7.56 13.75 1.27
CA ASN A 134 -8.66 12.80 1.47
C ASN A 134 -8.35 11.67 2.47
N LEU A 135 -7.12 11.60 2.99
CA LEU A 135 -6.76 10.70 4.08
C LEU A 135 -7.17 11.35 5.42
N LEU A 136 -8.25 10.86 6.02
CA LEU A 136 -8.88 11.45 7.22
C LEU A 136 -8.26 10.97 8.53
N SER A 137 -7.06 10.42 8.49
CA SER A 137 -6.33 9.90 9.65
C SER A 137 -4.85 10.22 9.53
N SER A 138 -4.18 10.45 10.67
CA SER A 138 -2.72 10.43 10.72
C SER A 138 -2.18 9.04 10.40
N THR A 139 -0.98 8.97 9.87
CA THR A 139 -0.20 7.76 9.64
C THR A 139 0.83 7.57 10.76
N VAL A 140 1.45 6.40 10.85
CA VAL A 140 2.58 6.17 11.77
C VAL A 140 3.75 7.12 11.49
N LEU A 141 3.94 7.53 10.23
CA LEU A 141 4.96 8.51 9.84
C LEU A 141 4.59 9.92 10.35
N ASP A 142 3.31 10.29 10.30
CA ASP A 142 2.83 11.55 10.85
C ASP A 142 3.05 11.60 12.37
N GLU A 143 2.70 10.54 13.08
CA GLU A 143 2.90 10.45 14.53
C GLU A 143 4.39 10.50 14.91
N LEU A 144 5.28 9.93 14.12
CA LEU A 144 6.72 10.06 14.31
C LEU A 144 7.16 11.52 14.20
N THR A 145 6.72 12.22 13.17
CA THR A 145 7.05 13.64 12.95
C THR A 145 6.49 14.52 14.07
N LEU A 146 5.27 14.23 14.53
CA LEU A 146 4.63 14.97 15.63
C LEU A 146 5.30 14.70 16.99
N ALA A 147 5.75 13.47 17.24
CA ALA A 147 6.44 13.10 18.46
C ALA A 147 7.85 13.73 18.57
N PHE A 148 8.52 13.99 17.44
CA PHE A 148 9.86 14.56 17.38
C PHE A 148 9.93 15.76 16.42
N PRO A 149 9.22 16.86 16.70
CA PRO A 149 9.10 17.98 15.78
C PRO A 149 10.47 18.58 15.44
N ASN A 150 10.73 18.77 14.14
CA ASN A 150 11.97 19.27 13.57
C ASN A 150 13.23 18.43 13.86
N LYS A 151 13.08 17.24 14.42
CA LYS A 151 14.18 16.30 14.70
C LYS A 151 14.08 15.04 13.87
N ALA A 152 12.92 14.36 13.92
CA ALA A 152 12.67 13.20 13.06
C ALA A 152 12.60 13.62 11.58
N LYS A 153 13.26 12.86 10.74
CA LYS A 153 13.27 13.04 9.28
C LYS A 153 12.48 11.92 8.64
N SER A 154 11.58 12.29 7.74
CA SER A 154 10.66 11.36 7.09
C SER A 154 10.64 11.59 5.59
N TYR A 155 10.95 10.54 4.82
CA TYR A 155 11.06 10.59 3.36
C TYR A 155 10.30 9.45 2.71
N VAL A 156 9.81 9.71 1.50
CA VAL A 156 9.19 8.68 0.66
C VAL A 156 9.78 8.75 -0.74
N VAL A 157 10.13 7.60 -1.30
CA VAL A 157 10.52 7.44 -2.69
C VAL A 157 9.65 6.33 -3.29
N ALA A 158 8.84 6.66 -4.26
CA ALA A 158 7.90 5.74 -4.85
C ALA A 158 7.93 5.80 -6.39
N ILE A 159 7.38 4.79 -7.03
CA ILE A 159 7.22 4.73 -8.48
C ILE A 159 5.99 5.51 -8.89
N ASP A 160 4.88 5.34 -8.18
CA ASP A 160 3.58 5.93 -8.49
C ASP A 160 3.11 6.95 -7.45
N PRO A 161 2.33 7.98 -7.84
CA PRO A 161 1.89 9.03 -6.93
C PRO A 161 0.92 8.54 -5.85
N GLU A 162 0.06 7.56 -6.15
CA GLU A 162 -0.91 7.01 -5.20
C GLU A 162 -0.21 6.40 -3.99
N GLU A 163 0.79 5.54 -4.23
CA GLU A 163 1.59 4.93 -3.18
C GLU A 163 2.46 5.95 -2.46
N ALA A 164 3.04 6.89 -3.20
CA ALA A 164 3.87 7.95 -2.64
C ALA A 164 3.10 8.77 -1.58
N VAL A 165 1.90 9.21 -1.93
CA VAL A 165 1.04 10.03 -1.07
C VAL A 165 0.56 9.24 0.14
N MET A 166 0.11 8.00 -0.03
CA MET A 166 -0.39 7.18 1.07
C MET A 166 0.71 6.75 2.05
N LEU A 167 1.94 6.50 1.57
CA LEU A 167 3.10 6.23 2.41
C LEU A 167 3.58 7.49 3.15
N GLY A 168 3.47 8.66 2.51
CA GLY A 168 3.93 9.94 3.04
C GLY A 168 3.01 10.56 4.08
N GLY A 169 1.72 10.26 4.03
CA GLY A 169 0.73 10.89 4.88
C GLY A 169 0.72 12.41 4.74
N HIS A 170 0.53 13.11 5.87
CA HIS A 170 0.36 14.57 5.90
C HIS A 170 1.67 15.33 6.16
N THR A 171 2.66 14.71 6.81
CA THR A 171 3.78 15.42 7.41
C THR A 171 5.14 14.98 6.91
N ALA A 172 5.20 14.08 5.93
CA ALA A 172 6.48 13.69 5.32
C ALA A 172 7.28 14.93 4.90
N LYS A 173 8.57 14.92 5.20
CA LYS A 173 9.48 16.02 4.89
C LYS A 173 9.61 16.24 3.39
N SER A 174 9.75 15.14 2.63
CA SER A 174 9.70 15.12 1.18
C SER A 174 9.20 13.79 0.67
N VAL A 175 8.41 13.85 -0.39
CA VAL A 175 7.84 12.70 -1.09
C VAL A 175 8.16 12.85 -2.57
N ALA A 176 8.71 11.82 -3.20
CA ALA A 176 9.07 11.83 -4.60
C ALA A 176 8.50 10.61 -5.32
N TRP A 177 8.00 10.83 -6.54
CA TRP A 177 7.54 9.76 -7.44
C TRP A 177 7.99 10.02 -8.88
N ILE A 178 7.83 9.01 -9.75
CA ILE A 178 8.18 9.10 -11.16
C ILE A 178 6.99 9.68 -11.93
N ASP A 179 7.20 10.83 -12.58
CA ASP A 179 6.17 11.47 -13.41
C ASP A 179 5.91 10.69 -14.70
N ASP A 180 4.63 10.56 -15.04
CA ASP A 180 4.18 9.80 -16.21
C ASP A 180 4.45 10.49 -17.56
N VAL A 181 4.62 11.81 -17.54
CA VAL A 181 4.78 12.61 -18.77
C VAL A 181 6.23 12.97 -19.02
N TYR A 182 6.94 13.41 -17.97
CA TYR A 182 8.27 13.98 -18.10
C TYR A 182 9.39 12.99 -17.78
N MET A 183 9.08 11.78 -17.26
CA MET A 183 10.08 10.74 -16.97
C MET A 183 11.19 11.28 -16.06
N LYS A 184 10.82 11.77 -14.89
CA LYS A 184 11.71 12.31 -13.87
C LYS A 184 11.08 12.23 -12.49
N TRP A 185 11.87 12.49 -11.45
CA TRP A 185 11.39 12.64 -10.09
C TRP A 185 10.61 13.95 -9.94
N VAL A 186 9.45 13.87 -9.33
CA VAL A 186 8.54 15.00 -9.10
C VAL A 186 7.89 14.93 -7.73
N THR A 187 7.20 16.02 -7.34
CA THR A 187 6.41 16.12 -6.11
C THR A 187 5.32 17.19 -6.26
N THR A 188 4.65 17.55 -5.18
CA THR A 188 3.73 18.71 -5.12
C THR A 188 4.09 19.66 -3.97
N GLY A 189 3.48 20.85 -3.98
CA GLY A 189 3.64 21.86 -2.93
C GLY A 189 3.10 21.45 -1.56
N TYR A 190 2.31 20.37 -1.50
CA TYR A 190 1.78 19.83 -0.25
C TYR A 190 2.87 19.45 0.75
N TYR A 191 4.00 18.90 0.27
CA TYR A 191 5.10 18.49 1.12
C TYR A 191 6.10 19.64 1.33
N ARG A 192 6.36 19.95 2.61
CA ARG A 192 7.02 21.19 3.08
C ARG A 192 8.33 21.56 2.39
N GLU A 193 9.19 20.58 2.06
CA GLU A 193 10.48 20.84 1.43
C GLU A 193 10.44 20.71 -0.11
N GLY A 194 9.26 20.42 -0.66
CA GLY A 194 9.13 20.17 -2.09
C GLY A 194 9.95 18.95 -2.53
N LEU A 195 10.49 19.00 -3.75
CA LEU A 195 11.33 17.93 -4.25
C LEU A 195 12.68 17.91 -3.53
N ASN A 196 13.05 16.73 -2.99
CA ASN A 196 14.35 16.57 -2.33
C ASN A 196 15.51 16.91 -3.30
N ARG A 197 16.56 17.57 -2.78
CA ARG A 197 17.70 17.98 -3.57
C ARG A 197 18.36 16.84 -4.34
N MET A 198 18.42 15.63 -3.77
CA MET A 198 19.01 14.46 -4.45
C MET A 198 18.18 14.03 -5.66
N ALA A 199 16.85 14.11 -5.57
CA ALA A 199 15.95 13.83 -6.68
C ALA A 199 16.14 14.86 -7.81
N ASP A 200 16.25 16.15 -7.47
CA ASP A 200 16.49 17.20 -8.45
C ASP A 200 17.87 17.06 -9.11
N GLU A 201 18.91 16.77 -8.33
CA GLU A 201 20.25 16.48 -8.86
C GLU A 201 20.24 15.28 -9.82
N MET A 202 19.50 14.21 -9.52
CA MET A 202 19.36 13.06 -10.43
C MET A 202 18.66 13.44 -11.74
N ASN A 203 17.67 14.33 -11.67
CA ASN A 203 16.99 14.83 -12.86
C ASN A 203 17.92 15.65 -13.76
N VAL A 204 18.73 16.53 -13.17
CA VAL A 204 19.61 17.45 -13.89
C VAL A 204 20.89 16.76 -14.39
N ASN A 205 21.53 15.95 -13.55
CA ASN A 205 22.84 15.34 -13.84
C ASN A 205 22.74 14.06 -14.69
N GLY A 206 21.56 13.72 -15.20
CA GLY A 206 21.35 12.57 -16.06
C GLY A 206 21.32 11.22 -15.33
N GLY A 207 21.37 11.20 -14.00
CA GLY A 207 21.28 9.96 -13.20
C GLY A 207 19.98 9.21 -13.43
N PHE A 208 18.85 9.92 -13.44
CA PHE A 208 17.55 9.36 -13.80
C PHE A 208 17.57 8.78 -15.21
N LYS A 209 18.03 9.54 -16.21
CA LYS A 209 18.09 9.11 -17.61
C LYS A 209 18.93 7.85 -17.78
N THR A 210 20.09 7.77 -17.12
CA THR A 210 20.99 6.62 -17.22
C THR A 210 20.32 5.32 -16.78
N LEU A 211 19.53 5.36 -15.71
CA LEU A 211 18.82 4.18 -15.21
C LEU A 211 17.58 3.88 -16.05
N SER A 212 16.77 4.89 -16.39
CA SER A 212 15.51 4.73 -17.12
C SER A 212 15.67 4.24 -18.56
N THR A 213 16.86 4.38 -19.17
CA THR A 213 17.14 3.91 -20.53
C THR A 213 17.74 2.51 -20.59
N ARG A 214 17.96 1.83 -19.47
CA ARG A 214 18.50 0.47 -19.46
C ARG A 214 17.54 -0.50 -20.13
N VAL A 215 18.04 -1.21 -21.15
CA VAL A 215 17.27 -2.26 -21.82
C VAL A 215 17.07 -3.44 -20.87
N TRP A 216 15.84 -3.91 -20.75
CA TRP A 216 15.52 -5.05 -19.94
C TRP A 216 15.43 -6.32 -20.77
N LYS A 217 16.37 -7.24 -20.53
CA LYS A 217 16.46 -8.59 -21.08
C LYS A 217 16.51 -9.58 -19.92
N PRO A 218 16.24 -10.88 -20.14
CA PRO A 218 16.39 -11.90 -19.10
C PRO A 218 17.76 -11.81 -18.42
N LEU A 219 17.78 -11.89 -17.08
CA LEU A 219 19.00 -11.88 -16.28
C LEU A 219 19.84 -13.13 -16.49
N TYR A 220 19.17 -14.26 -16.70
CA TYR A 220 19.75 -15.58 -16.95
C TYR A 220 19.30 -16.12 -18.29
N ALA A 221 19.85 -17.29 -18.69
CA ALA A 221 19.38 -17.98 -19.89
C ALA A 221 17.87 -18.31 -19.75
N ILE A 222 17.09 -18.02 -20.79
CA ILE A 222 15.61 -18.13 -20.73
C ILE A 222 15.13 -19.52 -20.29
N GLN A 223 15.89 -20.56 -20.63
CA GLN A 223 15.59 -21.96 -20.28
C GLN A 223 15.69 -22.25 -18.78
N THR A 224 16.31 -21.39 -17.99
CA THR A 224 16.43 -21.55 -16.52
C THR A 224 15.23 -21.03 -15.75
N TYR A 225 14.34 -20.28 -16.40
CA TYR A 225 13.13 -19.76 -15.79
C TYR A 225 12.06 -20.84 -15.66
N LEU A 226 11.27 -20.80 -14.59
CA LEU A 226 10.16 -21.75 -14.36
C LEU A 226 9.13 -21.69 -15.49
N ALA A 227 8.88 -20.51 -16.04
CA ALA A 227 8.01 -20.33 -17.20
C ALA A 227 8.43 -21.15 -18.41
N ALA A 228 9.74 -21.36 -18.63
CA ALA A 228 10.27 -22.17 -19.72
C ALA A 228 9.97 -23.66 -19.53
N SER A 229 9.78 -24.15 -18.32
CA SER A 229 9.38 -25.55 -18.07
C SER A 229 7.97 -25.87 -18.59
N LYS A 230 7.12 -24.85 -18.68
CA LYS A 230 5.75 -24.97 -19.22
C LYS A 230 5.67 -24.69 -20.73
N ASN A 231 6.65 -23.95 -21.27
CA ASN A 231 6.72 -23.61 -22.69
C ASN A 231 8.18 -23.71 -23.19
N SER A 232 8.55 -24.85 -23.74
CA SER A 232 9.91 -25.11 -24.23
C SER A 232 10.35 -24.17 -25.37
N ASN A 233 9.41 -23.51 -26.06
CA ASN A 233 9.66 -22.56 -27.12
C ASN A 233 9.59 -21.10 -26.67
N LEU A 234 9.68 -20.84 -25.34
CA LEU A 234 9.65 -19.49 -24.78
C LEU A 234 10.79 -18.65 -25.36
N ALA A 235 10.44 -17.57 -26.07
CA ALA A 235 11.42 -16.64 -26.60
C ALA A 235 11.93 -15.71 -25.50
N ALA A 236 13.18 -15.28 -25.63
CA ALA A 236 13.71 -14.22 -24.75
C ALA A 236 12.99 -12.90 -25.04
N PHE A 237 12.65 -12.20 -23.97
CA PHE A 237 12.03 -10.88 -24.06
C PHE A 237 13.08 -9.75 -24.11
N GLU A 238 12.69 -8.62 -24.69
CA GLU A 238 13.49 -7.40 -24.70
C GLU A 238 12.58 -6.18 -24.63
N TYR A 239 12.77 -5.34 -23.60
CA TYR A 239 12.04 -4.10 -23.38
C TYR A 239 12.97 -2.89 -23.37
N HIS A 240 12.54 -1.84 -24.06
CA HIS A 240 13.24 -0.54 -24.14
C HIS A 240 12.41 0.51 -23.40
N PRO A 241 12.62 0.74 -22.10
CA PRO A 241 11.74 1.57 -21.27
C PRO A 241 11.58 3.02 -21.76
N ALA A 242 12.62 3.57 -22.41
CA ALA A 242 12.61 4.94 -22.92
C ALA A 242 12.10 5.07 -24.36
N GLU A 243 11.82 3.98 -25.06
CA GLU A 243 11.30 4.04 -26.43
C GLU A 243 9.80 4.33 -26.44
N LYS A 244 9.42 5.42 -27.08
CA LYS A 244 8.02 5.78 -27.32
C LYS A 244 7.46 4.95 -28.47
N LYS A 245 6.77 3.86 -28.19
CA LYS A 245 6.06 3.06 -29.21
C LYS A 245 4.73 3.69 -29.66
N SER A 246 4.16 4.60 -28.89
CA SER A 246 3.01 5.46 -29.29
C SER A 246 2.91 6.67 -28.39
N LYS A 247 2.10 7.69 -28.79
CA LYS A 247 1.89 8.92 -27.98
C LYS A 247 1.37 8.69 -26.56
N ASN A 248 0.83 7.49 -26.28
CA ASN A 248 0.14 7.18 -25.01
C ASN A 248 0.75 5.99 -24.24
N SER A 249 1.91 5.41 -24.61
CA SER A 249 2.34 4.12 -24.06
C SER A 249 3.74 4.08 -23.45
N SER A 250 4.50 5.17 -23.46
CA SER A 250 5.94 5.08 -23.15
C SER A 250 6.29 5.07 -21.67
N VAL A 251 5.48 5.65 -20.81
CA VAL A 251 5.80 5.81 -19.39
C VAL A 251 5.38 4.59 -18.60
N THR A 252 4.24 4.02 -18.92
CA THR A 252 3.74 2.78 -18.30
C THR A 252 4.76 1.63 -18.38
N ILE A 253 5.61 1.60 -19.42
CA ILE A 253 6.63 0.57 -19.55
C ILE A 253 7.72 0.73 -18.48
N LEU A 254 8.30 1.93 -18.30
CA LEU A 254 9.39 2.15 -17.34
C LEU A 254 8.97 1.72 -15.93
N LYS A 255 7.80 2.17 -15.47
CA LYS A 255 7.31 1.92 -14.12
C LYS A 255 7.14 0.42 -13.81
N ASN A 256 6.91 -0.39 -14.82
CA ASN A 256 6.77 -1.85 -14.73
C ASN A 256 8.02 -2.61 -15.20
N THR A 257 9.21 -2.03 -15.03
CA THR A 257 10.50 -2.67 -15.33
C THR A 257 11.45 -2.60 -14.13
N PRO A 258 12.48 -3.43 -14.07
CA PRO A 258 13.48 -3.37 -13.01
C PRO A 258 14.18 -2.01 -12.89
N ALA A 259 14.20 -1.20 -13.96
CA ALA A 259 14.80 0.13 -13.95
C ALA A 259 14.10 1.08 -12.96
N ALA A 260 12.78 0.97 -12.79
CA ALA A 260 12.06 1.75 -11.78
C ALA A 260 12.52 1.39 -10.35
N ASN A 261 12.67 0.10 -10.05
CA ASN A 261 13.18 -0.35 -8.76
C ASN A 261 14.62 0.14 -8.49
N SER A 262 15.50 0.11 -9.51
CA SER A 262 16.85 0.65 -9.39
C SER A 262 16.84 2.15 -9.13
N LEU A 263 15.92 2.92 -9.75
CA LEU A 263 15.75 4.35 -9.49
C LEU A 263 15.37 4.62 -8.04
N VAL A 264 14.44 3.84 -7.46
CA VAL A 264 14.01 3.95 -6.05
C VAL A 264 15.18 3.67 -5.11
N VAL A 265 15.95 2.60 -5.34
CA VAL A 265 17.13 2.27 -4.51
C VAL A 265 18.18 3.37 -4.58
N ASP A 266 18.52 3.86 -5.79
CA ASP A 266 19.55 4.88 -5.95
C ASP A 266 19.17 6.19 -5.25
N LEU A 267 17.93 6.68 -5.42
CA LEU A 267 17.48 7.88 -4.72
C LEU A 267 17.37 7.66 -3.21
N GLY A 268 16.81 6.53 -2.77
CA GLY A 268 16.68 6.21 -1.35
C GLY A 268 18.01 6.19 -0.62
N LEU A 269 19.02 5.54 -1.20
CA LEU A 269 20.39 5.50 -0.63
C LEU A 269 21.06 6.87 -0.61
N LYS A 270 20.87 7.71 -1.64
CA LYS A 270 21.36 9.09 -1.66
C LYS A 270 20.72 9.93 -0.55
N ILE A 271 19.42 9.79 -0.32
CA ILE A 271 18.71 10.47 0.77
C ILE A 271 19.26 9.99 2.12
N ILE A 272 19.37 8.69 2.38
CA ILE A 272 19.91 8.14 3.63
C ILE A 272 21.28 8.75 3.94
N GLU A 273 22.16 8.83 2.94
CA GLU A 273 23.53 9.32 3.10
C GLU A 273 23.60 10.84 3.30
N GLN A 274 22.96 11.61 2.42
CA GLN A 274 23.07 13.06 2.42
C GLN A 274 22.30 13.74 3.55
N GLU A 275 21.14 13.19 3.88
CA GLU A 275 20.33 13.64 5.02
C GLU A 275 20.80 13.04 6.35
N LYS A 276 21.77 12.10 6.30
CA LYS A 276 22.35 11.42 7.46
C LYS A 276 21.25 10.75 8.32
N LEU A 277 20.37 9.98 7.65
CA LEU A 277 19.29 9.29 8.37
C LEU A 277 19.88 8.25 9.33
N GLY A 278 19.33 8.19 10.55
CA GLY A 278 19.77 7.27 11.59
C GLY A 278 21.10 7.67 12.26
N ALA A 279 21.62 8.88 12.03
CA ALA A 279 22.88 9.33 12.60
C ALA A 279 22.82 9.63 14.09
N ASP A 280 21.65 9.95 14.62
CA ASP A 280 21.43 10.24 16.04
C ASP A 280 20.44 9.25 16.69
N ASN A 281 20.00 9.53 17.92
CA ASN A 281 19.10 8.65 18.68
C ASN A 281 17.60 8.99 18.46
N VAL A 282 17.29 9.97 17.61
CA VAL A 282 15.91 10.24 17.18
C VAL A 282 15.61 9.35 15.98
N PRO A 283 14.53 8.57 16.02
CA PRO A 283 14.18 7.74 14.88
C PRO A 283 13.90 8.56 13.62
N ASP A 284 14.54 8.19 12.51
CA ASP A 284 14.18 8.67 11.16
C ASP A 284 13.43 7.57 10.42
N MET A 285 12.60 7.93 9.43
CA MET A 285 11.85 6.96 8.63
C MET A 285 11.98 7.25 7.13
N ILE A 286 12.28 6.21 6.35
CA ILE A 286 12.20 6.27 4.89
C ILE A 286 11.30 5.15 4.38
N MET A 287 10.35 5.50 3.52
CA MET A 287 9.48 4.55 2.83
C MET A 287 9.92 4.42 1.38
N LEU A 288 10.13 3.20 0.92
CA LEU A 288 10.54 2.86 -0.44
C LEU A 288 9.49 1.97 -1.08
N GLN A 289 8.88 2.42 -2.17
CA GLN A 289 7.92 1.60 -2.90
C GLN A 289 8.57 1.03 -4.14
N PHE A 290 8.44 -0.28 -4.27
CA PHE A 290 8.91 -1.11 -5.38
C PHE A 290 7.74 -1.77 -6.10
N THR A 291 8.02 -2.38 -7.24
CA THR A 291 7.03 -3.17 -7.97
C THR A 291 7.63 -4.48 -8.48
N VAL A 292 6.80 -5.52 -8.54
CA VAL A 292 7.06 -6.74 -9.30
C VAL A 292 6.05 -6.91 -10.46
N ARG A 293 5.30 -5.85 -10.79
CA ARG A 293 4.45 -5.82 -11.99
C ARG A 293 5.30 -5.83 -13.25
N THR A 294 4.73 -6.33 -14.34
CA THR A 294 5.38 -6.39 -15.64
C THR A 294 4.59 -5.57 -16.68
N PRO A 295 5.22 -5.09 -17.76
CA PRO A 295 4.51 -4.44 -18.84
C PRO A 295 3.42 -5.37 -19.41
N HIS A 296 2.23 -4.80 -19.65
CA HIS A 296 1.08 -5.53 -20.21
C HIS A 296 0.50 -6.66 -19.32
N GLU A 297 0.91 -6.72 -18.06
CA GLU A 297 0.32 -7.67 -17.12
C GLU A 297 -1.14 -7.32 -16.85
N LYS A 298 -2.02 -8.30 -17.06
CA LYS A 298 -3.45 -8.17 -16.73
C LYS A 298 -3.80 -8.87 -15.42
N PHE A 299 -3.02 -9.89 -15.03
CA PHE A 299 -3.26 -10.72 -13.85
C PHE A 299 -1.93 -11.07 -13.18
N PHE A 300 -1.95 -11.19 -11.86
CA PHE A 300 -0.75 -11.42 -11.04
C PHE A 300 -0.27 -12.89 -11.05
N SER A 301 -0.09 -13.45 -12.23
CA SER A 301 0.37 -14.85 -12.36
C SER A 301 1.88 -14.96 -12.54
N LEU A 302 2.54 -15.93 -11.88
CA LEU A 302 3.96 -16.26 -12.10
C LEU A 302 4.16 -17.11 -13.38
N GLN A 303 3.40 -16.84 -14.44
CA GLN A 303 3.46 -17.64 -15.66
C GLN A 303 4.37 -17.05 -16.74
N SER A 304 5.03 -15.91 -16.47
CA SER A 304 5.94 -15.27 -17.41
C SER A 304 7.35 -15.19 -16.87
N ALA A 305 8.34 -15.32 -17.76
CA ALA A 305 9.75 -15.14 -17.41
C ALA A 305 10.05 -13.71 -16.97
N GLU A 306 9.29 -12.73 -17.48
CA GLU A 306 9.38 -11.33 -17.06
C GLU A 306 9.04 -11.18 -15.57
N LYS A 307 7.99 -11.86 -15.11
CA LYS A 307 7.60 -11.80 -13.68
C LYS A 307 8.66 -12.43 -12.78
N GLU A 308 9.20 -13.57 -13.18
CA GLU A 308 10.31 -14.21 -12.46
C GLU A 308 11.53 -13.29 -12.44
N ASP A 309 11.90 -12.69 -13.61
CA ASP A 309 13.05 -11.79 -13.71
C ASP A 309 12.89 -10.52 -12.85
N MET A 310 11.67 -9.98 -12.75
CA MET A 310 11.36 -8.86 -11.83
C MET A 310 11.72 -9.23 -10.39
N TYR A 311 11.28 -10.38 -9.90
CA TYR A 311 11.62 -10.85 -8.55
C TYR A 311 13.12 -11.06 -8.36
N LEU A 312 13.80 -11.71 -9.32
CA LEU A 312 15.24 -12.00 -9.24
C LEU A 312 16.08 -10.72 -9.24
N ARG A 313 15.66 -9.70 -9.99
CA ARG A 313 16.35 -8.40 -10.00
C ARG A 313 16.04 -7.58 -8.76
N LEU A 314 14.79 -7.59 -8.30
CA LEU A 314 14.44 -6.92 -7.05
C LEU A 314 15.15 -7.54 -5.84
N ASP A 315 15.36 -8.86 -5.83
CA ASP A 315 16.20 -9.52 -4.84
C ASP A 315 17.61 -8.93 -4.75
N LYS A 316 18.24 -8.67 -5.91
CA LYS A 316 19.57 -8.03 -5.97
C LYS A 316 19.54 -6.57 -5.51
N GLU A 317 18.51 -5.83 -5.87
CA GLU A 317 18.32 -4.45 -5.40
C GLU A 317 18.12 -4.38 -3.87
N ILE A 318 17.32 -5.30 -3.30
CA ILE A 318 17.14 -5.41 -1.84
C ILE A 318 18.44 -5.83 -1.16
N GLN A 319 19.19 -6.77 -1.72
CA GLN A 319 20.51 -7.13 -1.21
C GLN A 319 21.44 -5.93 -1.16
N TYR A 320 21.52 -5.16 -2.25
CA TYR A 320 22.35 -3.97 -2.33
C TYR A 320 21.89 -2.90 -1.33
N LEU A 321 20.59 -2.64 -1.24
CA LEU A 321 20.00 -1.72 -0.27
C LEU A 321 20.38 -2.08 1.17
N LEU A 322 20.19 -3.33 1.58
CA LEU A 322 20.51 -3.80 2.93
C LEU A 322 22.02 -3.71 3.24
N GLN A 323 22.90 -4.03 2.28
CA GLN A 323 24.35 -3.89 2.43
C GLN A 323 24.76 -2.42 2.64
N GLN A 324 24.17 -1.50 1.88
CA GLN A 324 24.46 -0.08 2.02
C GLN A 324 23.96 0.48 3.35
N ILE A 325 22.76 0.09 3.79
CA ILE A 325 22.21 0.47 5.10
C ILE A 325 23.10 -0.06 6.22
N ASP A 326 23.55 -1.32 6.14
CA ASP A 326 24.44 -1.90 7.13
C ASP A 326 25.76 -1.11 7.24
N THR A 327 26.33 -0.72 6.10
CA THR A 327 27.58 0.06 6.06
C THR A 327 27.41 1.48 6.61
N LYS A 328 26.27 2.13 6.34
CA LYS A 328 26.07 3.56 6.65
C LYS A 328 25.49 3.81 8.04
N VAL A 329 24.58 2.92 8.50
CA VAL A 329 23.81 3.09 9.74
C VAL A 329 24.04 1.92 10.70
N GLY A 330 24.11 0.69 10.17
CA GLY A 330 24.12 -0.59 10.89
C GLY A 330 22.70 -1.19 10.92
N LEU A 331 22.59 -2.50 10.58
CA LEU A 331 21.31 -3.22 10.63
C LEU A 331 20.87 -3.48 12.08
N ASP A 332 21.79 -3.50 13.04
CA ASP A 332 21.51 -3.55 14.47
C ASP A 332 20.78 -2.31 15.01
N LYS A 333 20.86 -1.20 14.30
CA LYS A 333 20.19 0.11 14.61
C LYS A 333 19.03 0.41 13.69
N THR A 334 18.78 -0.42 12.68
CA THR A 334 17.78 -0.21 11.66
C THR A 334 16.67 -1.24 11.75
N LEU A 335 15.42 -0.78 11.89
CA LEU A 335 14.22 -1.61 11.71
C LEU A 335 13.81 -1.57 10.25
N VAL A 336 13.78 -2.72 9.61
CA VAL A 336 13.22 -2.89 8.26
C VAL A 336 11.87 -3.60 8.38
N PHE A 337 10.86 -3.10 7.70
CA PHE A 337 9.62 -3.86 7.48
C PHE A 337 9.28 -3.90 6.01
N MET A 338 8.82 -5.07 5.55
CA MET A 338 8.49 -5.33 4.14
C MET A 338 7.09 -5.90 4.02
N PHE A 339 6.30 -5.35 3.10
CA PHE A 339 4.93 -5.79 2.87
C PHE A 339 4.50 -5.64 1.40
N GLY A 340 3.45 -6.35 1.05
CA GLY A 340 2.75 -6.24 -0.23
C GLY A 340 1.33 -5.72 -0.05
N ASN A 341 0.68 -5.46 -1.18
CA ASN A 341 -0.76 -5.17 -1.28
C ASN A 341 -1.57 -6.46 -1.49
N GLN A 342 -2.89 -6.33 -1.55
CA GLN A 342 -3.78 -7.43 -1.90
C GLN A 342 -3.77 -7.67 -3.41
N THR A 343 -3.24 -8.79 -3.88
CA THR A 343 -3.02 -9.04 -5.32
C THR A 343 -3.39 -10.44 -5.78
N ASP A 344 -4.04 -11.24 -4.94
CA ASP A 344 -4.31 -12.64 -5.27
C ASP A 344 -5.58 -12.77 -6.15
N VAL A 345 -5.45 -12.42 -7.42
CA VAL A 345 -6.52 -12.58 -8.42
C VAL A 345 -6.07 -13.58 -9.48
N HIS A 346 -6.74 -14.75 -9.52
CA HIS A 346 -6.60 -15.67 -10.63
C HIS A 346 -7.39 -15.18 -11.85
N SER A 347 -6.81 -15.32 -13.03
CA SER A 347 -7.55 -15.08 -14.28
C SER A 347 -8.75 -16.03 -14.39
N PRO A 348 -9.96 -15.56 -14.73
CA PRO A 348 -11.08 -16.45 -15.04
C PRO A 348 -10.75 -17.47 -16.12
N THR A 349 -9.91 -17.13 -17.09
CA THR A 349 -9.42 -18.07 -18.12
C THR A 349 -8.60 -19.19 -17.49
N GLU A 350 -7.65 -18.85 -16.61
CA GLU A 350 -6.80 -19.84 -15.91
C GLU A 350 -7.63 -20.77 -15.01
N LEU A 351 -8.64 -20.22 -14.32
CA LEU A 351 -9.56 -21.01 -13.54
C LEU A 351 -10.39 -21.96 -14.41
N GLY A 352 -10.90 -21.46 -15.55
CA GLY A 352 -11.67 -22.24 -16.53
C GLY A 352 -10.88 -23.40 -17.15
N GLU A 353 -9.58 -23.21 -17.45
CA GLU A 353 -8.68 -24.28 -17.92
C GLU A 353 -8.55 -25.43 -16.90
N ASN A 354 -8.77 -25.13 -15.61
CA ASN A 354 -8.77 -26.09 -14.52
C ASN A 354 -10.19 -26.55 -14.13
N ASN A 355 -11.21 -26.28 -14.94
CA ASN A 355 -12.62 -26.57 -14.69
C ASN A 355 -13.17 -25.93 -13.39
N ILE A 356 -12.59 -24.82 -12.92
CA ILE A 356 -13.08 -24.05 -11.78
C ILE A 356 -14.07 -23.01 -12.31
N PRO A 357 -15.30 -22.93 -11.78
CA PRO A 357 -16.27 -21.93 -12.19
C PRO A 357 -15.72 -20.50 -12.04
N ALA A 358 -15.75 -19.76 -13.13
CA ALA A 358 -15.22 -18.40 -13.19
C ALA A 358 -15.86 -17.63 -14.36
N GLY A 359 -15.82 -16.31 -14.31
CA GLY A 359 -16.40 -15.50 -15.38
C GLY A 359 -16.05 -14.01 -15.28
N TYR A 360 -16.66 -13.24 -16.18
CA TYR A 360 -16.45 -11.80 -16.30
C TYR A 360 -17.77 -11.06 -16.07
N PHE A 361 -17.71 -10.05 -15.19
CA PHE A 361 -18.81 -9.14 -14.93
C PHE A 361 -18.58 -7.82 -15.66
N SER A 362 -19.52 -7.41 -16.52
CA SER A 362 -19.48 -6.13 -17.23
C SER A 362 -20.38 -5.12 -16.55
N ALA A 363 -19.80 -4.14 -15.87
CA ALA A 363 -20.54 -3.10 -15.16
C ALA A 363 -21.41 -2.25 -16.10
N ASN A 364 -20.88 -1.82 -17.24
CA ASN A 364 -21.62 -0.98 -18.20
C ASN A 364 -22.90 -1.66 -18.70
N ARG A 365 -22.80 -2.94 -19.08
CA ARG A 365 -23.95 -3.72 -19.51
C ARG A 365 -24.95 -3.90 -18.39
N SER A 366 -24.51 -4.20 -17.20
CA SER A 366 -25.37 -4.42 -16.03
C SER A 366 -26.12 -3.14 -15.66
N MET A 367 -25.42 -1.99 -15.63
CA MET A 367 -26.03 -0.71 -15.29
C MET A 367 -27.07 -0.26 -16.33
N ALA A 368 -26.85 -0.53 -17.62
CA ALA A 368 -27.84 -0.26 -18.66
C ALA A 368 -29.12 -1.09 -18.45
N LEU A 369 -28.98 -2.36 -18.08
CA LEU A 369 -30.12 -3.24 -17.81
C LEU A 369 -30.87 -2.84 -16.52
N VAL A 370 -30.15 -2.50 -15.44
CA VAL A 370 -30.75 -1.98 -14.20
C VAL A 370 -31.51 -0.68 -14.46
N ASN A 371 -30.93 0.25 -15.24
CA ASN A 371 -31.63 1.49 -15.57
C ASN A 371 -32.91 1.21 -16.39
N SER A 372 -32.86 0.28 -17.36
CA SER A 372 -34.03 -0.12 -18.15
C SER A 372 -35.12 -0.77 -17.29
N TYR A 373 -34.73 -1.59 -16.31
CA TYR A 373 -35.64 -2.19 -15.34
C TYR A 373 -36.33 -1.12 -14.49
N LEU A 374 -35.58 -0.15 -13.96
CA LEU A 374 -36.15 0.95 -13.19
C LEU A 374 -37.04 1.86 -14.04
N MET A 375 -36.72 2.06 -15.34
CA MET A 375 -37.60 2.77 -16.29
C MET A 375 -38.96 2.05 -16.45
N ALA A 376 -38.97 0.74 -16.48
CA ALA A 376 -40.20 -0.06 -16.58
C ALA A 376 -41.05 0.06 -15.30
N LEU A 377 -40.41 0.15 -14.13
CA LEU A 377 -41.13 0.26 -12.85
C LEU A 377 -41.62 1.68 -12.54
N TYR A 378 -40.77 2.68 -12.79
CA TYR A 378 -40.95 4.03 -12.26
C TYR A 378 -41.05 5.13 -13.33
N GLY A 379 -40.99 4.76 -14.62
CA GLY A 379 -41.10 5.67 -15.75
C GLY A 379 -39.76 6.02 -16.42
N GLN A 380 -39.86 6.66 -17.60
CA GLN A 380 -38.73 6.92 -18.51
C GLN A 380 -37.85 8.07 -17.98
N GLU A 381 -36.92 7.74 -17.10
CA GLU A 381 -35.95 8.65 -16.49
C GLU A 381 -34.56 8.01 -16.43
N GLY A 382 -33.51 8.79 -16.17
CA GLY A 382 -32.19 8.31 -15.83
C GLY A 382 -32.12 8.03 -14.32
N TRP A 383 -32.26 6.78 -13.92
CA TRP A 383 -32.32 6.37 -12.52
C TRP A 383 -30.95 6.12 -11.90
N ILE A 384 -29.91 5.88 -12.73
CA ILE A 384 -28.55 5.64 -12.30
C ILE A 384 -27.68 6.83 -12.72
N THR A 385 -26.98 7.47 -11.78
CA THR A 385 -26.03 8.54 -12.04
C THR A 385 -24.62 8.02 -12.27
N GLY A 386 -24.27 6.86 -11.72
CA GLY A 386 -22.95 6.29 -11.91
C GLY A 386 -22.78 4.90 -11.32
N TYR A 387 -21.62 4.33 -11.64
CA TYR A 387 -21.10 3.08 -11.06
C TYR A 387 -19.60 3.19 -10.93
N TYR A 388 -19.08 2.78 -9.78
CA TYR A 388 -17.63 2.61 -9.59
C TYR A 388 -17.33 1.68 -8.42
N GLY A 389 -16.35 0.78 -8.59
CA GLY A 389 -15.86 -0.07 -7.51
C GLY A 389 -16.96 -0.91 -6.84
N LYS A 390 -17.86 -1.51 -7.62
CA LYS A 390 -19.02 -2.29 -7.17
C LYS A 390 -20.06 -1.50 -6.38
N ASN A 391 -20.02 -0.17 -6.48
CA ASN A 391 -20.99 0.74 -5.92
C ASN A 391 -21.89 1.31 -7.03
N ILE A 392 -23.20 1.19 -6.86
CA ILE A 392 -24.22 1.74 -7.75
C ILE A 392 -24.74 3.03 -7.15
N PHE A 393 -24.76 4.11 -7.94
CA PHE A 393 -25.19 5.43 -7.53
C PHE A 393 -26.53 5.76 -8.19
N LEU A 394 -27.55 5.95 -7.37
CA LEU A 394 -28.91 6.26 -7.82
C LEU A 394 -29.12 7.76 -7.95
N ASN A 395 -30.00 8.15 -8.87
CA ASN A 395 -30.41 9.53 -9.06
C ASN A 395 -31.40 9.94 -7.95
N LYS A 396 -30.87 10.40 -6.83
CA LYS A 396 -31.66 10.80 -5.65
C LYS A 396 -32.63 11.92 -5.98
N GLN A 397 -32.23 12.87 -6.82
CA GLN A 397 -33.09 13.99 -7.24
C GLN A 397 -34.34 13.47 -7.97
N LYS A 398 -34.18 12.54 -8.92
CA LYS A 398 -35.33 11.97 -9.66
C LYS A 398 -36.23 11.12 -8.76
N ILE A 399 -35.66 10.37 -7.85
CA ILE A 399 -36.42 9.57 -6.87
C ILE A 399 -37.28 10.49 -5.99
N GLU A 400 -36.72 11.62 -5.54
CA GLU A 400 -37.44 12.62 -4.74
C GLU A 400 -38.51 13.38 -5.58
N GLU A 401 -38.17 13.83 -6.78
CA GLU A 401 -39.14 14.48 -7.71
C GLU A 401 -40.37 13.60 -7.98
N LYS A 402 -40.16 12.29 -8.11
CA LYS A 402 -41.25 11.30 -8.31
C LYS A 402 -41.90 10.85 -7.01
N LYS A 403 -41.49 11.35 -5.85
CA LYS A 403 -41.98 10.99 -4.52
C LYS A 403 -41.91 9.49 -4.24
N LEU A 404 -40.88 8.80 -4.74
CA LEU A 404 -40.65 7.38 -4.51
C LEU A 404 -39.95 7.18 -3.18
N ASN A 405 -40.20 6.02 -2.56
CA ASN A 405 -39.49 5.61 -1.37
C ASN A 405 -38.08 5.14 -1.75
N PHE A 406 -37.07 5.89 -1.32
CA PHE A 406 -35.68 5.61 -1.67
C PHE A 406 -35.22 4.19 -1.29
N LYS A 407 -35.65 3.66 -0.11
CA LYS A 407 -35.31 2.31 0.32
C LYS A 407 -35.95 1.23 -0.55
N GLU A 408 -37.15 1.46 -1.04
CA GLU A 408 -37.84 0.54 -1.97
C GLU A 408 -37.11 0.50 -3.32
N VAL A 409 -36.66 1.65 -3.83
CA VAL A 409 -35.86 1.72 -5.06
C VAL A 409 -34.53 1.01 -4.88
N GLN A 410 -33.83 1.21 -3.74
CA GLN A 410 -32.60 0.47 -3.43
C GLN A 410 -32.84 -1.03 -3.40
N GLN A 411 -33.93 -1.48 -2.77
CA GLN A 411 -34.26 -2.92 -2.69
C GLN A 411 -34.57 -3.49 -4.07
N ALA A 412 -35.34 -2.78 -4.90
CA ALA A 412 -35.62 -3.21 -6.27
C ALA A 412 -34.33 -3.38 -7.10
N VAL A 413 -33.34 -2.50 -6.92
CA VAL A 413 -32.02 -2.67 -7.55
C VAL A 413 -31.28 -3.88 -7.01
N CYS A 414 -31.30 -4.09 -5.69
CA CYS A 414 -30.67 -5.26 -5.09
C CYS A 414 -31.28 -6.57 -5.61
N ASP A 415 -32.61 -6.66 -5.62
CA ASP A 415 -33.32 -7.87 -6.07
C ASP A 415 -33.00 -8.16 -7.54
N PHE A 416 -32.99 -7.14 -8.40
CA PHE A 416 -32.66 -7.31 -9.81
C PHE A 416 -31.19 -7.65 -10.04
N MET A 417 -30.26 -7.11 -9.24
CA MET A 417 -28.84 -7.43 -9.37
C MET A 417 -28.52 -8.89 -9.01
N LEU A 418 -29.30 -9.54 -8.17
CA LEU A 418 -29.12 -10.96 -7.84
C LEU A 418 -29.41 -11.90 -9.01
N ASP A 419 -30.13 -11.45 -10.04
CA ASP A 419 -30.37 -12.22 -11.27
C ASP A 419 -29.19 -12.16 -12.25
N PHE A 420 -28.18 -11.33 -11.99
CA PHE A 420 -26.99 -11.24 -12.85
C PHE A 420 -26.00 -12.35 -12.54
N GLU A 421 -25.55 -13.01 -13.60
CA GLU A 421 -24.52 -14.01 -13.50
C GLU A 421 -23.24 -13.43 -12.88
N GLY A 422 -22.69 -14.12 -11.88
CA GLY A 422 -21.48 -13.70 -11.17
C GLY A 422 -21.70 -12.76 -9.98
N VAL A 423 -22.90 -12.23 -9.76
CA VAL A 423 -23.22 -11.46 -8.57
C VAL A 423 -23.47 -12.41 -7.41
N GLN A 424 -22.71 -12.26 -6.31
CA GLN A 424 -22.89 -13.04 -5.10
C GLN A 424 -23.92 -12.41 -4.15
N SER A 425 -23.82 -11.10 -3.97
CA SER A 425 -24.74 -10.35 -3.12
C SER A 425 -24.95 -8.94 -3.64
N ALA A 426 -26.11 -8.37 -3.30
CA ALA A 426 -26.40 -6.95 -3.49
C ALA A 426 -27.06 -6.44 -2.20
N SER A 427 -26.56 -5.33 -1.66
CA SER A 427 -27.01 -4.81 -0.38
C SER A 427 -27.21 -3.31 -0.43
N PRO A 428 -28.33 -2.78 0.10
CA PRO A 428 -28.46 -1.35 0.30
C PRO A 428 -27.40 -0.84 1.28
N THR A 429 -26.78 0.29 0.96
CA THR A 429 -25.67 0.83 1.75
C THR A 429 -26.02 1.07 3.21
N TRP A 430 -27.27 1.43 3.52
CA TRP A 430 -27.68 1.61 4.91
C TRP A 430 -27.62 0.32 5.75
N GLN A 431 -27.84 -0.86 5.14
CA GLN A 431 -27.64 -2.15 5.82
C GLN A 431 -26.15 -2.40 6.07
N VAL A 432 -25.31 -2.18 5.07
CA VAL A 432 -23.85 -2.35 5.19
C VAL A 432 -23.29 -1.47 6.30
N LEU A 433 -23.64 -0.19 6.33
CA LEU A 433 -23.18 0.76 7.35
C LEU A 433 -23.70 0.46 8.76
N GLY A 434 -24.83 -0.24 8.88
CA GLY A 434 -25.41 -0.64 10.17
C GLY A 434 -24.75 -1.84 10.84
N VAL A 435 -23.85 -2.56 10.15
CA VAL A 435 -23.15 -3.74 10.71
C VAL A 435 -22.06 -3.31 11.68
N GLY A 436 -21.87 -4.07 12.77
CA GLY A 436 -20.75 -3.85 13.69
C GLY A 436 -19.40 -4.20 13.04
N GLY A 437 -18.42 -3.29 13.14
CA GLY A 437 -17.11 -3.42 12.46
C GLY A 437 -16.17 -4.47 13.03
N ASN A 438 -16.45 -5.06 14.18
CA ASN A 438 -15.56 -6.03 14.87
C ASN A 438 -15.79 -7.49 14.46
N SER A 439 -16.72 -7.76 13.56
CA SER A 439 -16.98 -9.11 13.04
C SER A 439 -16.01 -9.44 11.90
N GLN A 440 -15.58 -10.71 11.79
CA GLN A 440 -14.84 -11.22 10.62
C GLN A 440 -15.76 -11.65 9.47
N SER A 441 -17.04 -11.33 9.53
CA SER A 441 -18.00 -11.63 8.47
C SER A 441 -17.68 -10.84 7.19
N GLU A 442 -18.13 -11.36 6.05
CA GLU A 442 -18.02 -10.67 4.76
C GLU A 442 -18.68 -9.27 4.82
N MET A 443 -19.85 -9.17 5.43
CA MET A 443 -20.56 -7.90 5.58
C MET A 443 -19.78 -6.88 6.43
N ALA A 444 -19.05 -7.34 7.48
CA ALA A 444 -18.21 -6.45 8.27
C ALA A 444 -16.98 -5.96 7.48
N ARG A 445 -16.36 -6.82 6.66
CA ARG A 445 -15.30 -6.41 5.75
C ARG A 445 -15.80 -5.41 4.70
N LEU A 446 -16.98 -5.66 4.15
CA LEU A 446 -17.61 -4.74 3.20
C LEU A 446 -17.88 -3.37 3.86
N ARG A 447 -18.41 -3.36 5.09
CA ARG A 447 -18.60 -2.14 5.88
C ARG A 447 -17.27 -1.42 6.11
N ASN A 448 -16.21 -2.14 6.44
CA ASN A 448 -14.88 -1.56 6.65
C ASN A 448 -14.32 -0.91 5.38
N SER A 449 -14.71 -1.39 4.20
CA SER A 449 -14.20 -0.95 2.88
C SER A 449 -14.89 0.29 2.33
N VAL A 450 -15.98 0.75 2.93
CA VAL A 450 -16.76 1.89 2.45
C VAL A 450 -16.68 3.07 3.40
N HIS A 451 -16.75 4.28 2.86
CA HIS A 451 -16.87 5.49 3.64
C HIS A 451 -18.19 6.21 3.33
N LYS A 452 -18.85 6.75 4.35
CA LYS A 452 -20.20 7.33 4.25
C LYS A 452 -20.36 8.38 3.15
N ASN A 453 -19.30 9.12 2.82
CA ASN A 453 -19.33 10.22 1.83
C ASN A 453 -19.10 9.73 0.39
N SER A 454 -18.44 8.58 0.19
CA SER A 454 -18.08 8.02 -1.12
C SER A 454 -18.82 6.73 -1.47
N ALA A 455 -19.53 6.12 -0.51
CA ALA A 455 -20.31 4.91 -0.75
C ALA A 455 -21.44 5.16 -1.77
N GLY A 456 -21.68 4.16 -2.63
CA GLY A 456 -22.85 4.10 -3.49
C GLY A 456 -24.15 3.94 -2.68
N ASP A 457 -25.26 3.78 -3.37
CA ASP A 457 -26.57 3.55 -2.74
C ASP A 457 -26.87 2.06 -2.62
N VAL A 458 -26.33 1.24 -3.54
CA VAL A 458 -26.31 -0.22 -3.51
C VAL A 458 -24.87 -0.68 -3.72
N ILE A 459 -24.45 -1.68 -2.97
CA ILE A 459 -23.12 -2.29 -3.06
C ILE A 459 -23.31 -3.75 -3.46
N ILE A 460 -22.54 -4.20 -4.45
CA ILE A 460 -22.57 -5.59 -4.91
C ILE A 460 -21.25 -6.28 -4.58
N THR A 461 -21.31 -7.60 -4.43
CA THR A 461 -20.13 -8.47 -4.40
C THR A 461 -20.23 -9.50 -5.52
N LEU A 462 -19.08 -9.97 -6.00
CA LEU A 462 -18.99 -10.97 -7.05
C LEU A 462 -18.64 -12.34 -6.45
N LEU A 463 -19.10 -13.41 -7.08
CA LEU A 463 -18.73 -14.77 -6.74
C LEU A 463 -17.21 -14.97 -6.86
N PRO A 464 -16.62 -15.88 -6.07
CA PRO A 464 -15.22 -16.27 -6.25
C PRO A 464 -14.93 -16.69 -7.69
N GLY A 465 -13.80 -16.23 -8.24
CA GLY A 465 -13.44 -16.49 -9.64
C GLY A 465 -14.09 -15.54 -10.66
N TRP A 466 -15.01 -14.68 -10.24
CA TRP A 466 -15.58 -13.64 -11.11
C TRP A 466 -14.81 -12.33 -10.99
N LEU A 467 -14.60 -11.69 -12.14
CA LEU A 467 -13.82 -10.48 -12.24
C LEU A 467 -14.58 -9.39 -12.99
N GLU A 468 -14.60 -8.19 -12.43
CA GLU A 468 -15.12 -7.03 -13.14
C GLU A 468 -14.17 -6.62 -14.25
N VAL A 469 -14.71 -6.35 -15.44
CA VAL A 469 -13.93 -5.96 -16.63
C VAL A 469 -14.56 -4.78 -17.36
N ASP A 470 -13.69 -4.02 -18.04
CA ASP A 470 -14.11 -3.00 -19.00
C ASP A 470 -14.56 -3.62 -20.34
N GLU A 471 -14.91 -2.80 -21.32
CA GLU A 471 -15.35 -3.23 -22.66
C GLU A 471 -14.26 -3.98 -23.45
N LYS A 472 -13.00 -3.86 -23.05
CA LYS A 472 -11.84 -4.51 -23.67
C LYS A 472 -11.39 -5.75 -22.89
N LEU A 473 -12.18 -6.19 -21.91
CA LEU A 473 -11.85 -7.28 -21.00
C LEU A 473 -10.60 -6.99 -20.15
N ASN A 474 -10.29 -5.74 -19.86
CA ASN A 474 -9.29 -5.41 -18.87
C ASN A 474 -9.93 -5.43 -17.49
N PRO A 475 -9.25 -5.97 -16.48
CA PRO A 475 -9.72 -5.93 -15.10
C PRO A 475 -9.97 -4.49 -14.63
N VAL A 476 -11.08 -4.29 -13.92
CA VAL A 476 -11.43 -3.01 -13.29
C VAL A 476 -11.45 -3.21 -11.77
N GLY A 477 -10.41 -2.72 -11.11
CA GLY A 477 -10.24 -2.89 -9.67
C GLY A 477 -9.73 -4.29 -9.28
N GLU A 478 -9.30 -4.43 -8.04
CA GLU A 478 -8.66 -5.64 -7.50
C GLU A 478 -9.51 -6.31 -6.42
N SER A 479 -10.77 -5.98 -6.33
CA SER A 479 -11.62 -6.37 -5.22
C SER A 479 -12.00 -7.85 -5.25
N ASN A 480 -11.58 -8.60 -4.25
CA ASN A 480 -12.08 -9.92 -3.92
C ASN A 480 -12.80 -9.92 -2.58
N ALA A 481 -13.94 -10.62 -2.50
CA ALA A 481 -14.64 -10.86 -1.24
C ALA A 481 -13.91 -11.87 -0.32
N ILE A 482 -12.83 -12.50 -0.82
CA ILE A 482 -12.06 -13.52 -0.11
C ILE A 482 -11.03 -12.86 0.82
N VAL A 483 -10.77 -13.48 1.97
CA VAL A 483 -9.71 -13.06 2.89
C VAL A 483 -8.37 -13.14 2.16
N SER A 484 -7.72 -12.01 1.99
CA SER A 484 -6.38 -11.94 1.41
C SER A 484 -5.33 -11.91 2.51
N TYR A 485 -4.36 -12.82 2.43
CA TYR A 485 -3.17 -12.80 3.27
C TYR A 485 -2.08 -12.02 2.55
N SER A 486 -1.46 -11.08 3.26
CA SER A 486 -0.34 -10.30 2.73
C SER A 486 0.98 -10.80 3.32
N PRO A 487 2.03 -10.99 2.50
CA PRO A 487 3.37 -11.19 3.04
C PRO A 487 3.76 -9.97 3.86
N PHE A 488 4.18 -10.21 5.10
CA PHE A 488 4.67 -9.16 5.97
C PHE A 488 5.83 -9.66 6.81
N TYR A 489 6.93 -8.91 6.78
CA TYR A 489 8.17 -9.26 7.45
C TYR A 489 8.72 -8.06 8.20
N PHE A 490 9.26 -8.31 9.39
CA PHE A 490 10.15 -7.38 10.08
C PHE A 490 11.56 -7.95 10.14
N TYR A 491 12.58 -7.08 10.02
CA TYR A 491 13.98 -7.51 10.04
C TYR A 491 14.89 -6.43 10.65
N GLY A 492 16.03 -6.83 11.21
CA GLY A 492 17.04 -5.93 11.76
C GLY A 492 16.76 -5.52 13.20
N TRP A 493 17.33 -4.39 13.63
CA TRP A 493 17.31 -3.87 14.99
C TRP A 493 17.51 -5.03 16.01
N GLN A 494 16.73 -5.17 17.05
CA GLN A 494 16.84 -6.23 18.07
C GLN A 494 16.02 -7.49 17.76
N LEU A 495 15.49 -7.61 16.55
CA LEU A 495 14.59 -8.69 16.18
C LEU A 495 15.35 -10.01 15.99
N LYS A 496 14.77 -11.10 16.52
CA LYS A 496 15.26 -12.46 16.32
C LYS A 496 14.39 -13.17 15.27
N PRO A 497 14.97 -14.07 14.47
CA PRO A 497 14.20 -14.86 13.51
C PRO A 497 13.03 -15.58 14.18
N GLN A 498 11.82 -15.38 13.67
CA GLN A 498 10.60 -15.98 14.20
C GLN A 498 9.53 -16.08 13.12
N VAL A 499 8.73 -17.15 13.16
CA VAL A 499 7.48 -17.27 12.40
C VAL A 499 6.32 -17.12 13.36
N VAL A 500 5.56 -16.04 13.20
CA VAL A 500 4.36 -15.76 13.97
C VAL A 500 3.16 -16.35 13.22
N THR A 501 2.53 -17.35 13.83
CA THR A 501 1.36 -18.04 13.27
C THR A 501 0.04 -17.58 13.89
N THR A 502 0.09 -16.76 14.92
CA THR A 502 -1.09 -16.09 15.49
C THR A 502 -1.75 -15.26 14.40
N PRO A 503 -3.08 -15.38 14.18
CA PRO A 503 -3.79 -14.53 13.22
C PRO A 503 -3.78 -13.07 13.67
N TYR A 504 -3.28 -12.18 12.80
CA TYR A 504 -3.31 -10.73 12.96
C TYR A 504 -3.93 -10.05 11.76
N GLN A 505 -4.30 -8.80 11.92
CA GLN A 505 -4.81 -7.96 10.85
C GLN A 505 -3.79 -6.89 10.46
N VAL A 506 -3.82 -6.44 9.22
CA VAL A 506 -2.89 -5.38 8.77
C VAL A 506 -3.06 -4.08 9.55
N THR A 507 -4.24 -3.84 10.13
CA THR A 507 -4.49 -2.74 11.07
C THR A 507 -3.64 -2.81 12.35
N ASP A 508 -3.07 -3.98 12.68
CA ASP A 508 -2.22 -4.16 13.87
C ASP A 508 -0.75 -3.69 13.63
N ILE A 509 -0.40 -3.36 12.38
CA ILE A 509 0.97 -2.95 12.02
C ILE A 509 1.30 -1.56 12.52
N ALA A 510 0.49 -0.54 12.23
CA ALA A 510 0.77 0.84 12.67
C ALA A 510 0.90 0.95 14.21
N PRO A 511 -0.01 0.37 15.03
CA PRO A 511 0.15 0.41 16.48
C PRO A 511 1.37 -0.40 16.96
N THR A 512 1.80 -1.45 16.25
CA THR A 512 3.03 -2.19 16.54
C THR A 512 4.26 -1.31 16.30
N LEU A 513 4.34 -0.64 15.15
CA LEU A 513 5.41 0.32 14.85
C LEU A 513 5.41 1.48 15.85
N SER A 514 4.24 2.03 16.19
CA SER A 514 4.12 3.10 17.18
C SER A 514 4.68 2.67 18.55
N ARG A 515 4.40 1.44 18.96
CA ARG A 515 4.95 0.90 20.22
C ARG A 515 6.47 0.70 20.17
N ILE A 516 7.01 0.14 19.09
CA ILE A 516 8.47 -0.03 18.90
C ILE A 516 9.16 1.34 18.96
N LEU A 517 8.59 2.34 18.31
CA LEU A 517 9.11 3.71 18.28
C LEU A 517 8.82 4.51 19.55
N ASN A 518 7.95 3.98 20.41
CA ASN A 518 7.42 4.68 21.60
C ASN A 518 6.88 6.08 21.25
N ILE A 519 5.96 6.11 20.29
CA ILE A 519 5.22 7.28 19.82
C ILE A 519 3.71 7.02 19.95
N PRO A 520 2.85 8.05 19.88
CA PRO A 520 1.42 7.86 19.81
C PRO A 520 1.00 6.97 18.62
N MET A 521 -0.12 6.30 18.75
CA MET A 521 -0.76 5.59 17.63
C MET A 521 -1.51 6.61 16.76
N PRO A 522 -1.66 6.32 15.43
CA PRO A 522 -2.50 7.16 14.58
C PRO A 522 -3.90 7.41 15.16
N ASN A 523 -4.43 8.60 14.93
CA ASN A 523 -5.64 9.09 15.63
C ASN A 523 -6.92 8.28 15.33
N ALA A 524 -7.00 7.59 14.20
CA ALA A 524 -8.12 6.70 13.85
C ALA A 524 -7.76 5.21 13.97
N CYS A 525 -6.63 4.87 14.60
CA CYS A 525 -6.17 3.48 14.74
C CYS A 525 -7.18 2.63 15.52
N ILE A 526 -7.56 1.50 14.95
CA ILE A 526 -8.44 0.49 15.58
C ILE A 526 -7.70 -0.81 15.89
N GLY A 527 -6.49 -0.99 15.34
CA GLY A 527 -5.66 -2.15 15.56
C GLY A 527 -5.02 -2.18 16.95
N LYS A 528 -4.36 -3.28 17.26
CA LYS A 528 -3.66 -3.49 18.54
C LYS A 528 -2.21 -3.88 18.25
N PRO A 529 -1.24 -3.46 19.09
CA PRO A 529 0.13 -3.91 18.95
C PRO A 529 0.23 -5.44 19.00
N ILE A 530 1.01 -6.01 18.09
CA ILE A 530 1.28 -7.46 18.03
C ILE A 530 2.05 -7.85 19.29
N VAL A 531 1.56 -8.87 19.99
CA VAL A 531 2.03 -9.23 21.35
C VAL A 531 3.50 -9.66 21.33
N GLU A 532 3.93 -10.37 20.29
CA GLU A 532 5.30 -10.85 20.11
C GLU A 532 6.34 -9.71 20.06
N PHE A 533 5.90 -8.48 19.77
CA PHE A 533 6.72 -7.27 19.78
C PHE A 533 6.58 -6.45 21.07
N THR A 534 5.81 -6.90 22.07
CA THR A 534 5.60 -6.14 23.31
C THR A 534 6.59 -6.52 24.41
N THR A 535 7.38 -7.54 24.22
CA THR A 535 8.33 -8.10 25.19
C THR A 535 9.79 -7.75 24.88
N PHE A 536 10.05 -6.54 24.42
CA PHE A 536 11.43 -6.02 24.41
C PHE A 536 11.81 -5.68 25.85
N PRO A 537 13.03 -6.08 26.31
CA PRO A 537 13.49 -5.86 27.67
C PRO A 537 13.59 -4.36 28.03
#